data_b0a0c073d242f3aa4a276e9e64c88a01
#
_entry.id   b0a0c073d242f3aa4a276e9e64c88a01
#
_cell.length_a   1.000
_cell.length_b   1.000
_cell.length_c   1.000
_cell.angle_alpha   90.00
_cell.angle_beta   90.00
_cell.angle_gamma   90.00
#
_symmetry.space_group_name_H-M   'P 1'
#
loop_
_entity.id
_entity.type
_entity.pdbx_description
1 polymer ?
#
loop_
_entity_poly.entity_id
_entity_poly.type
_entity_poly.pdbx_seq_one_letter_code
_entity_poly.pdbx_strand_id
1 'polypeptide(L)'
;KRPIYSLAAPELLELPNVGTAKEFDLEGCIALEPDLVLLPIRLKDQIKTLEDMGITVIGVNPENQELLEEMIAMIGKLTGAKDYEKLLDYYEEKEAEILDIVSSQENKPTVYLGGNSSFLSTATKNMYQNDLIETAGGINVAGDIEDTYWANISYEQLIEYNPEYIIIASEADYSKEDVLNDDNLKGIKAIEEGNVYEMPNEFEAWD
;
A
#
# COMPACT_ATOMS: atom_id res chain seq x y z
N LYS A 1 9.83 11.55 -8.84
CA LYS A 1 9.71 11.75 -7.37
C LYS A 1 8.29 12.20 -7.07
N ARG A 2 7.71 11.75 -5.95
CA ARG A 2 6.34 12.07 -5.56
C ARG A 2 6.19 13.53 -5.11
N PRO A 3 5.01 14.16 -5.28
CA PRO A 3 4.75 15.55 -4.89
C PRO A 3 5.02 15.85 -3.41
N ILE A 4 4.82 14.87 -2.53
CA ILE A 4 5.06 15.01 -1.09
C ILE A 4 6.49 15.43 -0.76
N TYR A 5 7.49 15.05 -1.56
CA TYR A 5 8.88 15.46 -1.32
C TYR A 5 9.09 16.97 -1.38
N SER A 6 8.30 17.69 -2.20
CA SER A 6 8.38 19.16 -2.23
C SER A 6 7.91 19.82 -0.94
N LEU A 7 7.08 19.12 -0.16
CA LEU A 7 6.52 19.61 1.11
C LEU A 7 7.31 19.12 2.32
N ALA A 8 7.59 17.80 2.36
CA ALA A 8 8.15 17.15 3.55
C ALA A 8 9.69 17.08 3.55
N ALA A 9 10.32 16.99 2.38
CA ALA A 9 11.77 16.79 2.25
C ALA A 9 12.29 17.33 0.91
N PRO A 10 12.21 18.67 0.65
CA PRO A 10 12.57 19.26 -0.63
C PRO A 10 14.03 19.01 -1.03
N GLU A 11 14.94 18.79 -0.08
CA GLU A 11 16.33 18.42 -0.33
C GLU A 11 16.48 17.10 -1.09
N LEU A 12 15.52 16.18 -0.97
CA LEU A 12 15.53 14.91 -1.71
C LEU A 12 15.28 15.09 -3.21
N LEU A 13 14.76 16.24 -3.63
CA LEU A 13 14.54 16.55 -5.05
C LEU A 13 15.87 16.77 -5.80
N GLU A 14 16.90 17.24 -5.11
CA GLU A 14 18.23 17.49 -5.67
C GLU A 14 19.05 16.19 -5.84
N LEU A 15 18.64 15.09 -5.16
CA LEU A 15 19.36 13.82 -5.27
C LEU A 15 19.15 13.15 -6.63
N PRO A 16 20.13 12.37 -7.13
CA PRO A 16 19.96 11.55 -8.32
C PRO A 16 18.72 10.66 -8.25
N ASN A 17 18.06 10.49 -9.38
CA ASN A 17 16.89 9.61 -9.47
C ASN A 17 17.31 8.26 -10.08
N VAL A 18 17.17 7.20 -9.33
CA VAL A 18 17.47 5.82 -9.76
C VAL A 18 16.21 5.05 -10.20
N GLY A 19 15.15 5.78 -10.57
CA GLY A 19 13.92 5.18 -11.11
C GLY A 19 12.89 4.78 -10.03
N THR A 20 12.09 3.81 -10.38
CA THR A 20 10.99 3.27 -9.57
C THR A 20 11.10 1.75 -9.48
N ALA A 21 10.25 1.10 -8.67
CA ALA A 21 10.18 -0.35 -8.62
C ALA A 21 9.73 -1.01 -9.96
N LYS A 22 9.09 -0.25 -10.85
CA LYS A 22 8.71 -0.73 -12.20
C LYS A 22 9.83 -0.51 -13.22
N GLU A 23 10.60 0.57 -13.07
CA GLU A 23 11.64 1.02 -13.99
C GLU A 23 12.88 1.44 -13.18
N PHE A 24 13.56 0.47 -12.58
CA PHE A 24 14.75 0.71 -11.77
C PHE A 24 15.96 0.93 -12.66
N ASP A 25 16.65 2.07 -12.47
CA ASP A 25 17.89 2.41 -13.17
C ASP A 25 19.08 1.77 -12.46
N LEU A 26 19.35 0.52 -12.80
CA LEU A 26 20.44 -0.26 -12.23
C LEU A 26 21.82 0.37 -12.52
N GLU A 27 22.04 0.86 -13.76
CA GLU A 27 23.31 1.48 -14.17
C GLU A 27 23.54 2.80 -13.42
N GLY A 28 22.50 3.63 -13.33
CA GLY A 28 22.54 4.86 -12.54
C GLY A 28 22.80 4.61 -11.07
N CYS A 29 22.19 3.56 -10.49
CA CYS A 29 22.45 3.17 -9.11
C CYS A 29 23.93 2.76 -8.89
N ILE A 30 24.49 1.92 -9.77
CA ILE A 30 25.87 1.48 -9.68
C ILE A 30 26.83 2.67 -9.83
N ALA A 31 26.53 3.62 -10.74
CA ALA A 31 27.38 4.79 -11.00
C ALA A 31 27.46 5.75 -9.78
N LEU A 32 26.54 5.64 -8.82
CA LEU A 32 26.59 6.38 -7.56
C LEU A 32 27.57 5.78 -6.53
N GLU A 33 28.11 4.60 -6.80
CA GLU A 33 29.04 3.88 -5.91
C GLU A 33 28.51 3.77 -4.46
N PRO A 34 27.26 3.27 -4.25
CA PRO A 34 26.64 3.25 -2.92
C PRO A 34 27.31 2.24 -1.99
N ASP A 35 27.45 2.58 -0.71
CA ASP A 35 27.86 1.65 0.33
C ASP A 35 26.75 0.65 0.69
N LEU A 36 25.49 1.08 0.54
CA LEU A 36 24.29 0.32 0.87
C LEU A 36 23.13 0.71 -0.05
N VAL A 37 22.39 -0.29 -0.52
CA VAL A 37 21.17 -0.10 -1.30
C VAL A 37 19.99 -0.75 -0.56
N LEU A 38 18.87 -0.05 -0.46
CA LEU A 38 17.60 -0.58 0.04
C LEU A 38 16.67 -0.77 -1.16
N LEU A 39 16.20 -1.98 -1.39
CA LEU A 39 15.31 -2.30 -2.51
C LEU A 39 14.12 -3.15 -2.05
N PRO A 40 12.94 -2.97 -2.67
CA PRO A 40 11.84 -3.91 -2.48
C PRO A 40 12.23 -5.33 -2.89
N ILE A 41 11.86 -6.34 -2.11
CA ILE A 41 12.19 -7.76 -2.40
C ILE A 41 11.66 -8.26 -3.75
N ARG A 42 10.64 -7.61 -4.30
CA ARG A 42 10.14 -7.87 -5.68
C ARG A 42 11.17 -7.58 -6.78
N LEU A 43 12.23 -6.80 -6.47
CA LEU A 43 13.37 -6.54 -7.36
C LEU A 43 14.54 -7.52 -7.11
N LYS A 44 14.25 -8.76 -6.79
CA LYS A 44 15.27 -9.78 -6.40
C LYS A 44 16.37 -10.01 -7.43
N ASP A 45 16.07 -9.86 -8.74
CA ASP A 45 17.08 -10.01 -9.81
C ASP A 45 18.08 -8.84 -9.80
N GLN A 46 17.59 -7.63 -9.53
CA GLN A 46 18.42 -6.43 -9.36
C GLN A 46 19.23 -6.50 -8.07
N ILE A 47 18.61 -6.97 -6.96
CA ILE A 47 19.30 -7.22 -5.70
C ILE A 47 20.47 -8.15 -5.94
N LYS A 48 20.22 -9.32 -6.57
CA LYS A 48 21.29 -10.28 -6.88
C LYS A 48 22.40 -9.67 -7.74
N THR A 49 22.06 -8.88 -8.75
CA THR A 49 23.05 -8.24 -9.64
C THR A 49 23.95 -7.28 -8.85
N LEU A 50 23.39 -6.45 -7.97
CA LEU A 50 24.14 -5.53 -7.13
C LEU A 50 25.06 -6.28 -6.14
N GLU A 51 24.56 -7.35 -5.51
CA GLU A 51 25.36 -8.22 -4.61
C GLU A 51 26.51 -8.90 -5.35
N ASP A 52 26.28 -9.42 -6.57
CA ASP A 52 27.32 -10.02 -7.42
C ASP A 52 28.44 -9.00 -7.79
N MET A 53 28.12 -7.70 -7.74
CA MET A 53 29.08 -6.60 -7.92
C MET A 53 29.75 -6.12 -6.63
N GLY A 54 29.41 -6.75 -5.48
CA GLY A 54 29.98 -6.43 -4.18
C GLY A 54 29.29 -5.26 -3.45
N ILE A 55 28.14 -4.79 -3.92
CA ILE A 55 27.34 -3.76 -3.26
C ILE A 55 26.47 -4.42 -2.21
N THR A 56 26.46 -3.88 -1.00
CA THR A 56 25.58 -4.38 0.07
C THR A 56 24.13 -3.99 -0.23
N VAL A 57 23.22 -4.96 -0.21
CA VAL A 57 21.79 -4.72 -0.45
C VAL A 57 20.96 -5.26 0.71
N ILE A 58 19.95 -4.50 1.12
CA ILE A 58 18.90 -4.96 2.04
C ILE A 58 17.58 -4.98 1.27
N GLY A 59 16.99 -6.17 1.15
CA GLY A 59 15.63 -6.34 0.63
C GLY A 59 14.59 -5.96 1.69
N VAL A 60 13.64 -5.09 1.34
CA VAL A 60 12.56 -4.65 2.24
C VAL A 60 11.20 -5.05 1.68
N ASN A 61 10.25 -5.35 2.56
CA ASN A 61 8.88 -5.73 2.19
C ASN A 61 7.86 -5.17 3.18
N PRO A 62 7.63 -3.85 3.22
CA PRO A 62 6.71 -3.20 4.14
C PRO A 62 5.23 -3.38 3.73
N GLU A 63 4.78 -4.62 3.56
CA GLU A 63 3.42 -4.94 3.08
C GLU A 63 2.44 -5.27 4.23
N ASN A 64 2.79 -4.93 5.47
CA ASN A 64 1.92 -4.84 6.63
C ASN A 64 2.52 -3.88 7.65
N GLN A 65 1.76 -3.54 8.70
CA GLN A 65 2.17 -2.56 9.70
C GLN A 65 3.46 -3.00 10.44
N GLU A 66 3.54 -4.26 10.88
CA GLU A 66 4.71 -4.80 11.58
C GLU A 66 6.00 -4.69 10.74
N LEU A 67 5.95 -5.12 9.47
CA LEU A 67 7.10 -5.05 8.55
C LEU A 67 7.48 -3.60 8.22
N LEU A 68 6.51 -2.68 8.16
CA LEU A 68 6.78 -1.25 7.98
C LEU A 68 7.53 -0.69 9.19
N GLU A 69 7.11 -0.98 10.40
CA GLU A 69 7.75 -0.53 11.64
C GLU A 69 9.15 -1.12 11.79
N GLU A 70 9.33 -2.41 11.49
CA GLU A 70 10.65 -3.04 11.45
C GLU A 70 11.59 -2.33 10.45
N MET A 71 11.09 -1.99 9.26
CA MET A 71 11.86 -1.26 8.25
C MET A 71 12.23 0.14 8.74
N ILE A 72 11.31 0.88 9.37
CA ILE A 72 11.55 2.21 9.95
C ILE A 72 12.62 2.11 11.03
N ALA A 73 12.50 1.16 11.95
CA ALA A 73 13.48 0.93 13.02
C ALA A 73 14.86 0.58 12.45
N MET A 74 14.93 -0.27 11.45
CA MET A 74 16.18 -0.65 10.78
C MET A 74 16.83 0.55 10.12
N ILE A 75 16.09 1.33 9.32
CA ILE A 75 16.61 2.52 8.63
C ILE A 75 17.06 3.56 9.66
N GLY A 76 16.28 3.80 10.71
CA GLY A 76 16.64 4.72 11.79
C GLY A 76 17.97 4.36 12.46
N LYS A 77 18.19 3.08 12.75
CA LYS A 77 19.46 2.58 13.33
C LYS A 77 20.62 2.70 12.34
N LEU A 78 20.42 2.36 11.06
CA LEU A 78 21.45 2.43 10.02
C LEU A 78 21.91 3.86 9.75
N THR A 79 20.99 4.81 9.74
CA THR A 79 21.29 6.22 9.44
C THR A 79 21.67 7.04 10.67
N GLY A 80 21.43 6.51 11.87
CA GLY A 80 21.61 7.24 13.13
C GLY A 80 20.54 8.32 13.34
N ALA A 81 19.44 8.28 12.64
CA ALA A 81 18.29 9.15 12.88
C ALA A 81 17.77 8.95 14.31
N LYS A 82 17.39 10.04 14.97
CA LYS A 82 16.96 9.97 16.39
C LYS A 82 15.46 10.00 16.58
N ASP A 83 14.73 10.40 15.54
CA ASP A 83 13.28 10.64 15.63
C ASP A 83 12.43 9.45 15.13
N TYR A 84 13.07 8.34 14.67
CA TYR A 84 12.34 7.16 14.23
C TYR A 84 11.53 6.52 15.37
N GLU A 85 12.04 6.55 16.61
CA GLU A 85 11.32 6.02 17.78
C GLU A 85 9.99 6.75 18.01
N LYS A 86 9.96 8.09 17.84
CA LYS A 86 8.72 8.86 17.95
C LYS A 86 7.69 8.50 16.89
N LEU A 87 8.16 8.13 15.69
CA LEU A 87 7.27 7.67 14.63
C LEU A 87 6.69 6.29 14.96
N LEU A 88 7.49 5.39 15.52
CA LEU A 88 7.01 4.08 15.99
C LEU A 88 6.01 4.23 17.15
N ASP A 89 6.32 5.07 18.15
CA ASP A 89 5.40 5.38 19.26
C ASP A 89 4.05 5.91 18.74
N TYR A 90 4.09 6.75 17.69
CA TYR A 90 2.87 7.26 17.05
C TYR A 90 2.04 6.16 16.38
N TYR A 91 2.69 5.24 15.65
CA TYR A 91 1.99 4.10 15.05
C TYR A 91 1.36 3.21 16.12
N GLU A 92 2.11 2.85 17.16
CA GLU A 92 1.62 2.02 18.28
C GLU A 92 0.40 2.68 18.97
N GLU A 93 0.47 4.00 19.24
CA GLU A 93 -0.66 4.75 19.83
C GLU A 93 -1.88 4.72 18.92
N LYS A 94 -1.72 4.98 17.60
CA LYS A 94 -2.84 5.03 16.66
C LYS A 94 -3.45 3.66 16.39
N GLU A 95 -2.64 2.62 16.29
CA GLU A 95 -3.14 1.26 16.18
C GLU A 95 -3.95 0.85 17.41
N ALA A 96 -3.46 1.16 18.62
CA ALA A 96 -4.18 0.89 19.85
C ALA A 96 -5.52 1.62 19.91
N GLU A 97 -5.60 2.89 19.49
CA GLU A 97 -6.85 3.65 19.39
C GLU A 97 -7.86 2.97 18.45
N ILE A 98 -7.39 2.53 17.26
CA ILE A 98 -8.25 1.85 16.26
C ILE A 98 -8.75 0.51 16.82
N LEU A 99 -7.86 -0.29 17.38
CA LEU A 99 -8.20 -1.60 17.95
C LEU A 99 -9.19 -1.50 19.11
N ASP A 100 -9.11 -0.45 19.95
CA ASP A 100 -10.08 -0.20 21.02
C ASP A 100 -11.48 0.04 20.45
N ILE A 101 -11.60 0.85 19.38
CA ILE A 101 -12.85 1.11 18.67
C ILE A 101 -13.41 -0.19 18.06
N VAL A 102 -12.56 -0.93 17.35
CA VAL A 102 -12.93 -2.14 16.61
C VAL A 102 -13.27 -3.30 17.53
N SER A 103 -12.60 -3.42 18.68
CA SER A 103 -12.81 -4.51 19.65
C SER A 103 -14.24 -4.60 20.18
N SER A 104 -14.97 -3.48 20.14
CA SER A 104 -16.38 -3.40 20.56
C SER A 104 -17.38 -3.84 19.48
N GLN A 105 -16.93 -4.11 18.25
CA GLN A 105 -17.80 -4.47 17.13
C GLN A 105 -18.06 -5.99 17.11
N GLU A 106 -19.33 -6.38 17.04
CA GLU A 106 -19.73 -7.79 16.97
C GLU A 106 -19.57 -8.39 15.56
N ASN A 107 -19.68 -7.55 14.51
CA ASN A 107 -19.62 -7.96 13.12
C ASN A 107 -18.50 -7.23 12.38
N LYS A 108 -17.76 -7.99 11.57
CA LYS A 108 -16.76 -7.45 10.67
C LYS A 108 -17.37 -7.29 9.27
N PRO A 109 -17.52 -6.07 8.75
CA PRO A 109 -18.08 -5.87 7.41
C PRO A 109 -17.13 -6.36 6.32
N THR A 110 -17.69 -6.82 5.22
CA THR A 110 -16.93 -7.17 4.03
C THR A 110 -16.59 -5.93 3.21
N VAL A 111 -15.33 -5.83 2.78
CA VAL A 111 -14.79 -4.66 2.11
C VAL A 111 -14.13 -5.07 0.79
N TYR A 112 -14.43 -4.34 -0.26
CA TYR A 112 -13.73 -4.41 -1.55
C TYR A 112 -12.93 -3.14 -1.76
N LEU A 113 -11.66 -3.28 -2.13
CA LEU A 113 -10.81 -2.16 -2.56
C LEU A 113 -10.67 -2.16 -4.08
N GLY A 114 -11.19 -1.12 -4.75
CA GLY A 114 -10.93 -0.88 -6.16
C GLY A 114 -9.60 -0.15 -6.37
N GLY A 115 -8.72 -0.71 -7.18
CA GLY A 115 -7.35 -0.21 -7.37
C GLY A 115 -7.23 0.97 -8.33
N ASN A 116 -6.06 1.60 -8.38
CA ASN A 116 -5.83 2.85 -9.11
C ASN A 116 -6.09 2.74 -10.61
N SER A 117 -5.55 1.73 -11.28
CA SER A 117 -5.60 1.60 -12.73
C SER A 117 -6.90 0.97 -13.26
N SER A 118 -7.68 0.34 -12.41
CA SER A 118 -8.94 -0.32 -12.77
C SER A 118 -9.74 -0.63 -11.52
N PHE A 119 -11.05 -0.37 -11.58
CA PHE A 119 -11.98 -0.76 -10.52
C PHE A 119 -11.98 -2.28 -10.24
N LEU A 120 -11.75 -3.09 -11.26
CA LEU A 120 -11.68 -4.56 -11.14
C LEU A 120 -10.29 -5.08 -10.74
N SER A 121 -9.32 -4.21 -10.48
CA SER A 121 -8.06 -4.59 -9.84
C SER A 121 -8.19 -4.38 -8.34
N THR A 122 -7.81 -5.37 -7.53
CA THR A 122 -8.00 -5.32 -6.07
C THR A 122 -6.77 -5.83 -5.33
N ALA A 123 -6.57 -5.29 -4.14
CA ALA A 123 -5.50 -5.73 -3.23
C ALA A 123 -5.82 -7.11 -2.65
N THR A 124 -4.84 -8.01 -2.73
CA THR A 124 -4.95 -9.36 -2.18
C THR A 124 -4.40 -9.42 -0.75
N LYS A 125 -4.37 -10.61 -0.13
CA LYS A 125 -3.80 -10.84 1.20
C LYS A 125 -2.36 -10.33 1.36
N ASN A 126 -1.59 -10.30 0.27
CA ASN A 126 -0.16 -9.94 0.31
C ASN A 126 0.09 -8.43 0.22
N MET A 127 -0.96 -7.60 0.18
CA MET A 127 -0.85 -6.15 0.08
C MET A 127 -1.09 -5.47 1.42
N TYR A 128 -0.39 -4.37 1.65
CA TYR A 128 -0.56 -3.49 2.82
C TYR A 128 -2.02 -3.06 3.04
N GLN A 129 -2.76 -2.83 1.95
CA GLN A 129 -4.17 -2.47 2.03
C GLN A 129 -5.05 -3.57 2.66
N ASN A 130 -4.68 -4.85 2.52
CA ASN A 130 -5.36 -5.93 3.25
C ASN A 130 -5.21 -5.74 4.76
N ASP A 131 -3.99 -5.48 5.21
CA ASP A 131 -3.67 -5.23 6.61
C ASP A 131 -4.45 -4.02 7.16
N LEU A 132 -4.53 -2.93 6.40
CA LEU A 132 -5.33 -1.75 6.75
C LEU A 132 -6.83 -2.09 6.92
N ILE A 133 -7.41 -2.88 6.01
CA ILE A 133 -8.81 -3.31 6.08
C ILE A 133 -9.04 -4.15 7.35
N GLU A 134 -8.15 -5.10 7.63
CA GLU A 134 -8.27 -5.99 8.79
C GLU A 134 -8.09 -5.23 10.11
N THR A 135 -7.11 -4.34 10.19
CA THR A 135 -6.89 -3.47 11.36
C THR A 135 -8.08 -2.53 11.62
N ALA A 136 -8.70 -2.03 10.55
CA ALA A 136 -9.94 -1.24 10.64
C ALA A 136 -11.19 -2.09 10.97
N GLY A 137 -11.04 -3.40 11.20
CA GLY A 137 -12.12 -4.32 11.59
C GLY A 137 -12.95 -4.85 10.43
N GLY A 138 -12.51 -4.68 9.18
CA GLY A 138 -13.14 -5.24 8.00
C GLY A 138 -12.63 -6.63 7.63
N ILE A 139 -13.25 -7.20 6.60
CA ILE A 139 -12.80 -8.43 5.92
C ILE A 139 -12.58 -8.08 4.45
N ASN A 140 -11.35 -8.18 3.97
CA ASN A 140 -11.08 -8.02 2.55
C ASN A 140 -11.68 -9.18 1.76
N VAL A 141 -12.60 -8.90 0.82
CA VAL A 141 -13.24 -9.94 0.01
C VAL A 141 -12.28 -10.68 -0.93
N ALA A 142 -11.11 -10.10 -1.21
CA ALA A 142 -10.03 -10.70 -1.98
C ALA A 142 -8.90 -11.26 -1.08
N GLY A 143 -9.10 -11.32 0.24
CA GLY A 143 -8.11 -11.77 1.22
C GLY A 143 -7.73 -13.25 1.15
N ASP A 144 -8.48 -14.06 0.40
CA ASP A 144 -8.15 -15.48 0.16
C ASP A 144 -7.17 -15.68 -1.02
N ILE A 145 -6.86 -14.62 -1.77
CA ILE A 145 -5.91 -14.67 -2.89
C ILE A 145 -4.49 -14.45 -2.34
N GLU A 146 -3.61 -15.46 -2.48
CA GLU A 146 -2.28 -15.47 -1.87
C GLU A 146 -1.12 -15.52 -2.89
N ASP A 147 -1.40 -15.73 -4.18
CA ASP A 147 -0.38 -15.97 -5.21
C ASP A 147 0.09 -14.71 -5.95
N THR A 148 -0.51 -13.59 -5.66
CA THR A 148 -0.18 -12.28 -6.26
C THR A 148 -0.36 -11.15 -5.24
N TYR A 149 0.12 -9.96 -5.57
CA TYR A 149 -0.10 -8.72 -4.79
C TYR A 149 -1.42 -8.03 -5.20
N TRP A 150 -1.66 -7.94 -6.51
CA TRP A 150 -2.87 -7.38 -7.08
C TRP A 150 -3.53 -8.42 -7.97
N ALA A 151 -4.83 -8.64 -7.78
CA ALA A 151 -5.64 -9.51 -8.61
C ALA A 151 -6.57 -8.70 -9.51
N ASN A 152 -6.74 -9.16 -10.76
CA ASN A 152 -7.82 -8.70 -11.61
C ASN A 152 -8.97 -9.68 -11.50
N ILE A 153 -10.14 -9.18 -11.10
CA ILE A 153 -11.36 -9.96 -10.97
C ILE A 153 -12.38 -9.58 -12.05
N SER A 154 -13.40 -10.40 -12.24
CA SER A 154 -14.52 -10.08 -13.12
C SER A 154 -15.67 -9.41 -12.35
N TYR A 155 -16.63 -8.81 -13.09
CA TYR A 155 -17.87 -8.31 -12.49
C TYR A 155 -18.65 -9.44 -11.80
N GLU A 156 -18.68 -10.62 -12.38
CA GLU A 156 -19.36 -11.79 -11.80
C GLU A 156 -18.74 -12.16 -10.45
N GLN A 157 -17.41 -12.14 -10.36
CA GLN A 157 -16.70 -12.42 -9.11
C GLN A 157 -17.00 -11.34 -8.06
N LEU A 158 -17.04 -10.07 -8.44
CA LEU A 158 -17.38 -8.98 -7.53
C LEU A 158 -18.84 -9.07 -7.04
N ILE A 159 -19.76 -9.46 -7.92
CA ILE A 159 -21.16 -9.72 -7.56
C ILE A 159 -21.26 -10.91 -6.59
N GLU A 160 -20.46 -11.97 -6.79
CA GLU A 160 -20.41 -13.12 -5.88
C GLU A 160 -19.86 -12.73 -4.49
N TYR A 161 -18.83 -11.86 -4.46
CA TYR A 161 -18.30 -11.31 -3.21
C TYR A 161 -19.33 -10.46 -2.46
N ASN A 162 -20.16 -9.72 -3.20
CA ASN A 162 -21.22 -8.87 -2.67
C ASN A 162 -20.79 -8.03 -1.45
N PRO A 163 -19.74 -7.20 -1.56
CA PRO A 163 -19.19 -6.46 -0.44
C PRO A 163 -20.21 -5.49 0.18
N GLU A 164 -20.08 -5.26 1.50
CA GLU A 164 -20.87 -4.27 2.24
C GLU A 164 -20.32 -2.86 2.09
N TYR A 165 -19.01 -2.75 1.82
CA TYR A 165 -18.31 -1.48 1.60
C TYR A 165 -17.40 -1.58 0.39
N ILE A 166 -17.32 -0.50 -0.37
CA ILE A 166 -16.35 -0.32 -1.45
C ILE A 166 -15.48 0.87 -1.11
N ILE A 167 -14.17 0.67 -1.12
CA ILE A 167 -13.17 1.72 -0.99
C ILE A 167 -12.51 1.89 -2.36
N ILE A 168 -12.39 3.12 -2.82
CA ILE A 168 -11.70 3.49 -4.06
C ILE A 168 -10.32 4.02 -3.67
N ALA A 169 -9.27 3.48 -4.29
CA ALA A 169 -7.90 3.92 -4.08
C ALA A 169 -7.73 5.41 -4.40
N SER A 170 -6.84 6.09 -3.67
CA SER A 170 -6.71 7.55 -3.69
C SER A 170 -6.27 8.15 -5.03
N GLU A 171 -5.58 7.37 -5.87
CA GLU A 171 -5.09 7.78 -7.20
C GLU A 171 -5.88 7.08 -8.33
N ALA A 172 -7.12 6.66 -8.07
CA ALA A 172 -7.92 5.96 -9.07
C ALA A 172 -8.26 6.86 -10.27
N ASP A 173 -8.19 6.29 -11.48
CA ASP A 173 -8.55 6.97 -12.75
C ASP A 173 -10.08 7.07 -12.97
N TYR A 174 -10.88 6.71 -11.96
CA TYR A 174 -12.35 6.70 -11.95
C TYR A 174 -12.87 7.25 -10.62
N SER A 175 -14.09 7.77 -10.62
CA SER A 175 -14.70 8.39 -9.45
C SER A 175 -15.74 7.49 -8.75
N LYS A 176 -16.15 7.90 -7.56
CA LYS A 176 -17.29 7.32 -6.85
C LYS A 176 -18.57 7.34 -7.69
N GLU A 177 -18.81 8.43 -8.41
CA GLU A 177 -19.96 8.55 -9.30
C GLU A 177 -19.93 7.52 -10.45
N ASP A 178 -18.75 7.26 -11.02
CA ASP A 178 -18.60 6.24 -12.07
C ASP A 178 -18.96 4.86 -11.52
N VAL A 179 -18.50 4.53 -10.32
CA VAL A 179 -18.80 3.25 -9.64
C VAL A 179 -20.31 3.14 -9.32
N LEU A 180 -20.91 4.17 -8.76
CA LEU A 180 -22.33 4.14 -8.40
C LEU A 180 -23.27 4.08 -9.61
N ASN A 181 -22.83 4.56 -10.78
CA ASN A 181 -23.60 4.56 -12.01
C ASN A 181 -23.29 3.39 -12.96
N ASP A 182 -22.37 2.49 -12.60
CA ASP A 182 -22.07 1.31 -13.42
C ASP A 182 -23.20 0.27 -13.32
N ASP A 183 -23.88 0.08 -14.45
CA ASP A 183 -24.98 -0.89 -14.55
C ASP A 183 -24.58 -2.34 -14.22
N ASN A 184 -23.29 -2.68 -14.38
CA ASN A 184 -22.78 -4.02 -14.07
C ASN A 184 -22.65 -4.28 -12.55
N LEU A 185 -22.71 -3.23 -11.72
CA LEU A 185 -22.56 -3.32 -10.27
C LEU A 185 -23.91 -3.32 -9.53
N LYS A 186 -25.03 -3.24 -10.25
CA LYS A 186 -26.37 -3.27 -9.67
C LYS A 186 -26.60 -4.58 -8.90
N GLY A 187 -27.20 -4.45 -7.72
CA GLY A 187 -27.47 -5.58 -6.83
C GLY A 187 -26.35 -5.88 -5.82
N ILE A 188 -25.17 -5.21 -5.93
CA ILE A 188 -24.14 -5.28 -4.90
C ILE A 188 -24.59 -4.43 -3.71
N LYS A 189 -24.49 -4.99 -2.49
CA LYS A 189 -24.95 -4.35 -1.26
C LYS A 189 -24.37 -2.94 -1.07
N ALA A 190 -23.06 -2.78 -1.24
CA ALA A 190 -22.39 -1.49 -1.12
C ALA A 190 -22.95 -0.44 -2.08
N ILE A 191 -23.35 -0.82 -3.31
CA ILE A 191 -23.93 0.09 -4.31
C ILE A 191 -25.35 0.49 -3.91
N GLU A 192 -26.19 -0.48 -3.52
CA GLU A 192 -27.57 -0.23 -3.14
C GLU A 192 -27.69 0.65 -1.88
N GLU A 193 -26.76 0.49 -0.94
CA GLU A 193 -26.72 1.25 0.31
C GLU A 193 -25.91 2.56 0.21
N GLY A 194 -25.20 2.79 -0.91
CA GLY A 194 -24.34 3.96 -1.13
C GLY A 194 -23.04 3.94 -0.32
N ASN A 195 -22.63 2.78 0.16
CA ASN A 195 -21.41 2.55 0.95
C ASN A 195 -20.16 2.48 0.07
N VAL A 196 -19.95 3.53 -0.71
CA VAL A 196 -18.79 3.70 -1.61
C VAL A 196 -18.03 4.94 -1.15
N TYR A 197 -16.74 4.79 -0.89
CA TYR A 197 -15.87 5.83 -0.35
C TYR A 197 -14.58 5.93 -1.15
N GLU A 198 -14.07 7.15 -1.31
CA GLU A 198 -12.77 7.44 -1.91
C GLU A 198 -11.76 7.67 -0.78
N MET A 199 -10.56 7.11 -0.94
CA MET A 199 -9.46 7.40 -0.01
C MET A 199 -8.99 8.84 -0.19
N PRO A 200 -8.63 9.55 0.91
CA PRO A 200 -8.07 10.89 0.82
C PRO A 200 -6.77 10.92 0.01
N ASN A 201 -6.55 12.01 -0.74
CA ASN A 201 -5.33 12.22 -1.53
C ASN A 201 -4.77 13.65 -1.43
N GLU A 202 -5.09 14.39 -0.37
CA GLU A 202 -4.76 15.82 -0.25
C GLU A 202 -3.26 16.13 -0.34
N PHE A 203 -2.39 15.23 0.13
CA PHE A 203 -0.94 15.43 0.16
C PHE A 203 -0.19 14.30 -0.55
N GLU A 204 -0.67 13.08 -0.43
CA GLU A 204 -0.10 11.86 -1.00
C GLU A 204 -1.19 10.78 -1.04
N ALA A 205 -0.96 9.69 -1.76
CA ALA A 205 -1.79 8.50 -1.69
C ALA A 205 -1.81 7.93 -0.26
N TRP A 206 -2.98 7.57 0.23
CA TRP A 206 -3.22 7.09 1.60
C TRP A 206 -3.47 5.57 1.66
N ASP A 207 -3.34 4.92 0.53
CA ASP A 207 -3.56 3.48 0.31
C ASP A 207 -2.32 2.72 -0.15
#